data_d5789aea8a16bbcada862d98335b272c
#
_entry.id   d5789aea8a16bbcada862d98335b272c
#
_cell.length_a   1.000
_cell.length_b   1.000
_cell.length_c   1.000
_cell.angle_alpha   90.00
_cell.angle_beta   90.00
_cell.angle_gamma   90.00
#
_symmetry.space_group_name_H-M   'P 1'
#
loop_
_entity.id
_entity.type
_entity.pdbx_description
1 polymer ?
#
loop_
_entity_poly.entity_id
_entity_poly.type
_entity_poly.pdbx_seq_one_letter_code
_entity_poly.pdbx_strand_id
1 'polypeptide(L)'
;MKKVLYAAIVWLLSLSVNAQVALKTEGLDTAYVSNIVKRSQKIVDGLALTDAQKAENVRNIIANRYFLLNEIHSKYDKKQQDALQAELYKHHFELQSALSLYLTDEQVDAVKDGMTFGRLKRDYNATLDMIPSLTEEEKAQVLIWLKEAREYAMDAADSKGKHFWFDKYRGRTNNWLSARGYDLQKERDNWMKRLEKEKK
;
A
#
# COMPACT_ATOMS: atom_id res chain seq x y z
N MET A 1 31.52 17.31 -38.96
CA MET A 1 31.13 15.94 -38.58
C MET A 1 30.91 15.76 -37.05
N LYS A 2 31.71 16.35 -36.15
CA LYS A 2 31.51 16.21 -34.70
C LYS A 2 30.19 16.79 -34.14
N LYS A 3 29.66 17.89 -34.70
CA LYS A 3 28.40 18.53 -34.26
C LYS A 3 27.14 17.71 -34.59
N VAL A 4 27.15 16.93 -35.67
CA VAL A 4 26.02 16.06 -36.06
C VAL A 4 25.94 14.84 -35.14
N LEU A 5 27.09 14.34 -34.65
CA LEU A 5 27.15 13.21 -33.75
C LEU A 5 26.52 13.54 -32.36
N TYR A 6 26.73 14.76 -31.87
CA TYR A 6 26.13 15.22 -30.60
C TYR A 6 24.60 15.38 -30.68
N ALA A 7 24.09 15.85 -31.82
CA ALA A 7 22.64 15.97 -32.04
C ALA A 7 21.97 14.58 -32.10
N ALA A 8 22.61 13.58 -32.69
CA ALA A 8 22.09 12.21 -32.72
C ALA A 8 22.08 11.53 -31.34
N ILE A 9 23.11 11.79 -30.49
CA ILE A 9 23.18 11.24 -29.13
C ILE A 9 22.11 11.86 -28.22
N VAL A 10 21.85 13.17 -28.35
CA VAL A 10 20.79 13.84 -27.58
C VAL A 10 19.40 13.36 -28.00
N TRP A 11 19.19 13.05 -29.28
CA TRP A 11 17.93 12.49 -29.78
C TRP A 11 17.70 11.04 -29.30
N LEU A 12 18.73 10.23 -29.17
CA LEU A 12 18.64 8.87 -28.64
C LEU A 12 18.35 8.83 -27.13
N LEU A 13 18.76 9.84 -26.38
CA LEU A 13 18.46 9.96 -24.96
C LEU A 13 17.02 10.43 -24.69
N SER A 14 16.35 11.06 -25.65
CA SER A 14 14.94 11.46 -25.55
C SER A 14 13.95 10.36 -25.95
N LEU A 15 14.41 9.21 -26.43
CA LEU A 15 13.59 8.03 -26.72
C LEU A 15 13.41 7.11 -25.49
N SER A 16 13.83 7.56 -24.31
CA SER A 16 13.72 6.78 -23.10
C SER A 16 12.30 6.76 -22.55
N VAL A 17 11.69 5.60 -22.71
CA VAL A 17 10.70 5.02 -21.79
C VAL A 17 9.27 5.55 -21.91
N ASN A 18 8.64 5.32 -23.06
CA ASN A 18 7.19 5.11 -23.10
C ASN A 18 6.86 3.63 -23.37
N ALA A 19 7.62 2.70 -22.83
CA ALA A 19 7.26 1.30 -22.90
C ALA A 19 5.95 1.11 -22.13
N GLN A 20 4.90 0.75 -22.85
CA GLN A 20 3.61 0.42 -22.23
C GLN A 20 3.76 -0.83 -21.36
N VAL A 21 3.36 -0.73 -20.10
CA VAL A 21 3.29 -1.88 -19.20
C VAL A 21 2.11 -2.74 -19.59
N ALA A 22 2.37 -3.93 -20.13
CA ALA A 22 1.31 -4.86 -20.52
C ALA A 22 0.63 -5.48 -19.27
N LEU A 23 -0.68 -5.75 -19.38
CA LEU A 23 -1.40 -6.58 -18.41
C LEU A 23 -1.04 -8.05 -18.60
N LYS A 24 -0.69 -8.74 -17.53
CA LYS A 24 -0.37 -10.18 -17.48
C LYS A 24 -1.65 -10.99 -17.23
N THR A 25 -2.47 -11.17 -18.25
CA THR A 25 -3.82 -11.77 -18.12
C THR A 25 -3.92 -13.20 -18.60
N GLU A 26 -2.82 -13.80 -19.06
CA GLU A 26 -2.81 -15.16 -19.60
C GLU A 26 -3.33 -16.17 -18.58
N GLY A 27 -4.30 -16.99 -19.00
CA GLY A 27 -4.93 -18.00 -18.14
C GLY A 27 -5.86 -17.49 -17.05
N LEU A 28 -6.10 -16.16 -16.96
CA LEU A 28 -6.98 -15.59 -15.96
C LEU A 28 -8.42 -15.43 -16.48
N ASP A 29 -9.39 -15.59 -15.59
CA ASP A 29 -10.80 -15.32 -15.86
C ASP A 29 -11.04 -13.84 -16.21
N THR A 30 -11.82 -13.58 -17.26
CA THR A 30 -12.05 -12.22 -17.78
C THR A 30 -12.80 -11.33 -16.81
N ALA A 31 -13.75 -11.87 -16.04
CA ALA A 31 -14.48 -11.10 -15.03
C ALA A 31 -13.57 -10.73 -13.85
N TYR A 32 -12.70 -11.66 -13.44
CA TYR A 32 -11.66 -11.39 -12.44
C TYR A 32 -10.71 -10.27 -12.91
N VAL A 33 -10.19 -10.37 -14.13
CA VAL A 33 -9.31 -9.34 -14.72
C VAL A 33 -10.00 -7.98 -14.71
N SER A 34 -11.24 -7.91 -15.21
CA SER A 34 -12.02 -6.66 -15.25
C SER A 34 -12.18 -6.03 -13.86
N ASN A 35 -12.47 -6.84 -12.83
CA ASN A 35 -12.64 -6.38 -11.47
C ASN A 35 -11.33 -5.83 -10.88
N ILE A 36 -10.21 -6.52 -11.12
CA ILE A 36 -8.89 -6.07 -10.66
C ILE A 36 -8.46 -4.78 -11.36
N VAL A 37 -8.66 -4.68 -12.67
CA VAL A 37 -8.34 -3.45 -13.43
C VAL A 37 -9.17 -2.27 -12.91
N LYS A 38 -10.47 -2.43 -12.68
CA LYS A 38 -11.35 -1.39 -12.10
C LYS A 38 -10.86 -0.96 -10.71
N ARG A 39 -10.48 -1.91 -9.87
CA ARG A 39 -9.92 -1.63 -8.53
C ARG A 39 -8.62 -0.84 -8.63
N SER A 40 -7.73 -1.24 -9.52
CA SER A 40 -6.45 -0.57 -9.75
C SER A 40 -6.66 0.84 -10.32
N GLN A 41 -7.63 1.01 -11.24
CA GLN A 41 -7.99 2.32 -11.77
C GLN A 41 -8.46 3.27 -10.66
N LYS A 42 -9.32 2.80 -9.74
CA LYS A 42 -9.79 3.62 -8.62
C LYS A 42 -8.64 4.13 -7.73
N ILE A 43 -7.57 3.35 -7.59
CA ILE A 43 -6.37 3.79 -6.85
C ILE A 43 -5.66 4.90 -7.64
N VAL A 44 -5.48 4.70 -8.96
CA VAL A 44 -4.82 5.66 -9.85
C VAL A 44 -5.59 6.98 -9.93
N ASP A 45 -6.92 6.94 -9.98
CA ASP A 45 -7.78 8.14 -9.99
C ASP A 45 -7.49 9.03 -8.78
N GLY A 46 -7.18 8.45 -7.63
CA GLY A 46 -6.79 9.16 -6.41
C GLY A 46 -5.42 9.84 -6.47
N LEU A 47 -4.57 9.53 -7.47
CA LEU A 47 -3.24 10.14 -7.63
C LEU A 47 -3.24 11.42 -8.47
N ALA A 48 -4.38 11.76 -9.09
CA ALA A 48 -4.54 12.93 -9.96
C ALA A 48 -3.45 13.06 -11.06
N LEU A 49 -3.06 11.95 -11.69
CA LEU A 49 -2.06 11.93 -12.75
C LEU A 49 -2.65 12.55 -14.02
N THR A 50 -1.95 13.51 -14.61
CA THR A 50 -2.38 14.22 -15.83
C THR A 50 -1.93 13.51 -17.12
N ASP A 51 -0.88 12.71 -17.07
CA ASP A 51 -0.38 11.92 -18.18
C ASP A 51 -1.14 10.58 -18.25
N ALA A 52 -1.91 10.39 -19.31
CA ALA A 52 -2.76 9.22 -19.52
C ALA A 52 -1.94 7.92 -19.66
N GLN A 53 -0.79 7.96 -20.34
CA GLN A 53 0.07 6.78 -20.52
C GLN A 53 0.72 6.37 -19.21
N LYS A 54 1.19 7.35 -18.44
CA LYS A 54 1.69 7.13 -17.08
C LYS A 54 0.62 6.54 -16.16
N ALA A 55 -0.60 7.08 -16.19
CA ALA A 55 -1.72 6.57 -15.41
C ALA A 55 -2.06 5.11 -15.79
N GLU A 56 -2.06 4.79 -17.09
CA GLU A 56 -2.27 3.43 -17.56
C GLU A 56 -1.16 2.47 -17.11
N ASN A 57 0.10 2.87 -17.22
CA ASN A 57 1.24 2.06 -16.77
C ASN A 57 1.16 1.77 -15.26
N VAL A 58 0.86 2.79 -14.44
CA VAL A 58 0.68 2.63 -12.99
C VAL A 58 -0.49 1.70 -12.67
N ARG A 59 -1.63 1.85 -13.35
CA ARG A 59 -2.78 0.94 -13.22
C ARG A 59 -2.37 -0.50 -13.51
N ASN A 60 -1.65 -0.72 -14.62
CA ASN A 60 -1.25 -2.06 -15.05
C ASN A 60 -0.23 -2.69 -14.09
N ILE A 61 0.69 -1.91 -13.51
CA ILE A 61 1.61 -2.36 -12.46
C ILE A 61 0.82 -2.85 -11.24
N ILE A 62 -0.16 -2.06 -10.76
CA ILE A 62 -0.99 -2.43 -9.61
C ILE A 62 -1.83 -3.68 -9.91
N ALA A 63 -2.44 -3.77 -11.09
CA ALA A 63 -3.22 -4.93 -11.51
C ALA A 63 -2.37 -6.20 -11.58
N ASN A 64 -1.18 -6.11 -12.21
CA ASN A 64 -0.24 -7.22 -12.29
C ASN A 64 0.22 -7.70 -10.91
N ARG A 65 0.38 -6.77 -9.93
CA ARG A 65 0.66 -7.16 -8.54
C ARG A 65 -0.47 -7.99 -7.94
N TYR A 66 -1.73 -7.62 -8.14
CA TYR A 66 -2.86 -8.42 -7.68
C TYR A 66 -2.91 -9.80 -8.35
N PHE A 67 -2.62 -9.88 -9.65
CA PHE A 67 -2.56 -11.17 -10.36
C PHE A 67 -1.47 -12.08 -9.79
N LEU A 68 -0.26 -11.54 -9.58
CA LEU A 68 0.85 -12.28 -8.97
C LEU A 68 0.52 -12.76 -7.55
N LEU A 69 -0.08 -11.91 -6.72
CA LEU A 69 -0.48 -12.32 -5.37
C LEU A 69 -1.51 -13.45 -5.40
N ASN A 70 -2.50 -13.38 -6.30
CA ASN A 70 -3.49 -14.44 -6.47
C ASN A 70 -2.83 -15.76 -6.90
N GLU A 71 -1.88 -15.71 -7.83
CA GLU A 71 -1.10 -16.88 -8.26
C GLU A 71 -0.32 -17.48 -7.08
N ILE A 72 0.47 -16.65 -6.37
CA ILE A 72 1.28 -17.12 -5.24
C ILE A 72 0.39 -17.77 -4.17
N HIS A 73 -0.69 -17.10 -3.74
CA HIS A 73 -1.59 -17.64 -2.71
C HIS A 73 -2.32 -18.91 -3.15
N SER A 74 -2.55 -19.11 -4.44
CA SER A 74 -3.18 -20.33 -4.95
C SER A 74 -2.24 -21.54 -5.00
N LYS A 75 -0.94 -21.31 -4.99
CA LYS A 75 0.10 -22.36 -5.03
C LYS A 75 0.26 -23.14 -3.72
N TYR A 76 -0.04 -22.49 -2.59
CA TYR A 76 0.29 -23.00 -1.27
C TYR A 76 -0.95 -23.27 -0.43
N ASP A 77 -0.99 -24.41 0.24
CA ASP A 77 -2.03 -24.73 1.21
C ASP A 77 -1.70 -24.16 2.62
N LYS A 78 -2.62 -24.40 3.57
CA LYS A 78 -2.47 -23.91 4.94
C LYS A 78 -1.27 -24.51 5.70
N LYS A 79 -0.71 -25.62 5.24
CA LYS A 79 0.43 -26.27 5.89
C LYS A 79 1.77 -25.76 5.36
N GLN A 80 1.76 -25.03 4.25
CA GLN A 80 2.95 -24.56 3.54
C GLN A 80 3.21 -23.05 3.80
N GLN A 81 2.87 -22.55 5.00
CA GLN A 81 2.95 -21.12 5.32
C GLN A 81 4.36 -20.54 5.19
N ASP A 82 5.40 -21.30 5.59
CA ASP A 82 6.78 -20.81 5.48
C ASP A 82 7.21 -20.67 4.01
N ALA A 83 6.81 -21.62 3.15
CA ALA A 83 7.09 -21.56 1.72
C ALA A 83 6.31 -20.40 1.05
N LEU A 84 5.05 -20.20 1.44
CA LEU A 84 4.25 -19.05 1.00
C LEU A 84 4.93 -17.73 1.38
N GLN A 85 5.34 -17.57 2.65
CA GLN A 85 5.99 -16.34 3.12
C GLN A 85 7.33 -16.11 2.41
N ALA A 86 8.11 -17.15 2.18
CA ALA A 86 9.36 -17.06 1.42
C ALA A 86 9.12 -16.60 -0.03
N GLU A 87 8.07 -17.11 -0.69
CA GLU A 87 7.73 -16.69 -2.05
C GLU A 87 7.21 -15.24 -2.09
N LEU A 88 6.31 -14.86 -1.18
CA LEU A 88 5.84 -13.47 -1.07
C LEU A 88 7.00 -12.50 -0.86
N TYR A 89 7.96 -12.85 0.00
CA TYR A 89 9.13 -12.01 0.28
C TYR A 89 10.02 -11.78 -0.95
N LYS A 90 10.21 -12.77 -1.81
CA LYS A 90 10.98 -12.61 -3.07
C LYS A 90 10.43 -11.49 -3.94
N HIS A 91 9.11 -11.34 -3.95
CA HIS A 91 8.40 -10.39 -4.80
C HIS A 91 7.98 -9.11 -4.08
N HIS A 92 8.23 -9.01 -2.76
CA HIS A 92 7.71 -7.91 -1.93
C HIS A 92 8.07 -6.51 -2.46
N PHE A 93 9.34 -6.32 -2.83
CA PHE A 93 9.86 -5.01 -3.24
C PHE A 93 9.62 -4.66 -4.71
N GLU A 94 9.16 -5.61 -5.53
CA GLU A 94 8.96 -5.40 -6.98
C GLU A 94 7.92 -4.31 -7.26
N LEU A 95 6.82 -4.27 -6.50
CA LEU A 95 5.78 -3.27 -6.68
C LEU A 95 6.34 -1.85 -6.49
N GLN A 96 7.03 -1.60 -5.38
CA GLN A 96 7.62 -0.29 -5.11
C GLN A 96 8.63 0.09 -6.18
N SER A 97 9.55 -0.82 -6.55
CA SER A 97 10.55 -0.57 -7.58
C SER A 97 9.93 -0.22 -8.93
N ALA A 98 8.87 -0.94 -9.35
CA ALA A 98 8.18 -0.65 -10.59
C ALA A 98 7.41 0.68 -10.56
N LEU A 99 6.75 1.00 -9.44
CA LEU A 99 6.03 2.26 -9.27
C LEU A 99 6.96 3.47 -9.24
N SER A 100 8.13 3.37 -8.62
CA SER A 100 9.13 4.46 -8.51
C SER A 100 9.72 4.89 -9.86
N LEU A 101 9.50 4.12 -10.93
CA LEU A 101 9.82 4.55 -12.30
C LEU A 101 8.86 5.64 -12.82
N TYR A 102 7.68 5.75 -12.23
CA TYR A 102 6.59 6.62 -12.67
C TYR A 102 6.12 7.62 -11.62
N LEU A 103 6.29 7.33 -10.34
CA LEU A 103 5.68 8.04 -9.21
C LEU A 103 6.72 8.59 -8.25
N THR A 104 6.37 9.67 -7.53
CA THR A 104 7.14 10.13 -6.36
C THR A 104 6.91 9.18 -5.17
N ASP A 105 7.74 9.29 -4.14
CA ASP A 105 7.61 8.46 -2.93
C ASP A 105 6.24 8.65 -2.24
N GLU A 106 5.72 9.88 -2.22
CA GLU A 106 4.40 10.17 -1.66
C GLU A 106 3.27 9.52 -2.49
N GLN A 107 3.42 9.49 -3.81
CA GLN A 107 2.45 8.83 -4.69
C GLN A 107 2.54 7.30 -4.56
N VAL A 108 3.74 6.74 -4.40
CA VAL A 108 3.92 5.31 -4.09
C VAL A 108 3.26 4.95 -2.76
N ASP A 109 3.45 5.78 -1.72
CA ASP A 109 2.77 5.62 -0.43
C ASP A 109 1.24 5.68 -0.58
N ALA A 110 0.72 6.59 -1.41
CA ALA A 110 -0.71 6.68 -1.68
C ALA A 110 -1.26 5.43 -2.39
N VAL A 111 -0.49 4.81 -3.32
CA VAL A 111 -0.86 3.51 -3.92
C VAL A 111 -0.94 2.43 -2.85
N LYS A 112 0.07 2.32 -1.97
CA LYS A 112 0.09 1.35 -0.87
C LYS A 112 -1.12 1.53 0.06
N ASP A 113 -1.48 2.77 0.36
CA ASP A 113 -2.67 3.10 1.15
C ASP A 113 -3.96 2.70 0.44
N GLY A 114 -4.06 2.97 -0.86
CA GLY A 114 -5.20 2.54 -1.69
C GLY A 114 -5.37 1.02 -1.72
N MET A 115 -4.28 0.26 -1.83
CA MET A 115 -4.27 -1.20 -1.79
C MET A 115 -4.69 -1.77 -0.42
N THR A 116 -4.60 -0.99 0.64
CA THR A 116 -4.92 -1.36 2.03
C THR A 116 -6.09 -0.57 2.63
N PHE A 117 -6.96 -0.02 1.77
CA PHE A 117 -8.22 0.67 2.13
C PHE A 117 -8.02 1.94 2.98
N GLY A 118 -6.88 2.62 2.84
CA GLY A 118 -6.53 3.82 3.63
C GLY A 118 -6.41 3.55 5.13
N ARG A 119 -6.17 2.29 5.51
CA ARG A 119 -6.21 1.84 6.89
C ARG A 119 -5.14 2.51 7.76
N LEU A 120 -3.95 2.74 7.20
CA LEU A 120 -2.85 3.39 7.92
C LEU A 120 -3.27 4.77 8.44
N LYS A 121 -3.72 5.65 7.55
CA LYS A 121 -4.10 7.02 7.91
C LYS A 121 -5.27 7.04 8.90
N ARG A 122 -6.29 6.20 8.66
CA ARG A 122 -7.45 6.10 9.53
C ARG A 122 -7.07 5.65 10.95
N ASP A 123 -6.30 4.55 11.08
CA ASP A 123 -5.94 3.98 12.37
C ASP A 123 -4.94 4.88 13.12
N TYR A 124 -4.03 5.56 12.40
CA TYR A 124 -3.13 6.56 12.96
C TYR A 124 -3.90 7.74 13.56
N ASN A 125 -4.75 8.39 12.77
CA ASN A 125 -5.55 9.52 13.22
C ASN A 125 -6.46 9.15 14.39
N ALA A 126 -7.11 7.97 14.35
CA ALA A 126 -7.93 7.49 15.45
C ALA A 126 -7.12 7.29 16.74
N THR A 127 -5.87 6.81 16.63
CA THR A 127 -4.98 6.65 17.81
C THR A 127 -4.59 8.01 18.40
N LEU A 128 -4.23 8.99 17.56
CA LEU A 128 -3.88 10.33 18.02
C LEU A 128 -5.06 11.06 18.65
N ASP A 129 -6.24 10.90 18.06
CA ASP A 129 -7.46 11.49 18.60
C ASP A 129 -7.91 10.80 19.91
N MET A 130 -7.76 9.48 20.01
CA MET A 130 -8.05 8.74 21.24
C MET A 130 -7.13 9.15 22.38
N ILE A 131 -5.84 9.34 22.14
CA ILE A 131 -4.82 9.66 23.16
C ILE A 131 -4.08 10.95 22.78
N PRO A 132 -4.68 12.13 23.03
CA PRO A 132 -4.07 13.42 22.67
C PRO A 132 -2.76 13.73 23.39
N SER A 133 -2.47 13.03 24.50
CA SER A 133 -1.27 13.19 25.32
C SER A 133 -0.04 12.43 24.81
N LEU A 134 -0.14 11.72 23.68
CA LEU A 134 1.02 11.04 23.08
C LEU A 134 2.15 12.02 22.78
N THR A 135 3.37 11.66 23.19
CA THR A 135 4.59 12.39 22.80
C THR A 135 4.88 12.25 21.31
N GLU A 136 5.72 13.11 20.75
CA GLU A 136 6.12 13.01 19.35
C GLU A 136 6.87 11.69 19.05
N GLU A 137 7.66 11.18 19.99
CA GLU A 137 8.33 9.88 19.90
C GLU A 137 7.29 8.75 19.80
N GLU A 138 6.25 8.79 20.63
CA GLU A 138 5.20 7.77 20.63
C GLU A 138 4.35 7.81 19.37
N LYS A 139 4.01 9.00 18.88
CA LYS A 139 3.35 9.19 17.58
C LYS A 139 4.18 8.62 16.45
N ALA A 140 5.48 8.90 16.42
CA ALA A 140 6.40 8.37 15.41
C ALA A 140 6.46 6.84 15.47
N GLN A 141 6.55 6.24 16.67
CA GLN A 141 6.57 4.79 16.84
C GLN A 141 5.27 4.12 16.36
N VAL A 142 4.12 4.71 16.68
CA VAL A 142 2.82 4.23 16.17
C VAL A 142 2.77 4.27 14.65
N LEU A 143 3.24 5.37 14.04
CA LEU A 143 3.29 5.50 12.58
C LEU A 143 4.20 4.46 11.94
N ILE A 144 5.39 4.20 12.51
CA ILE A 144 6.33 3.17 12.04
C ILE A 144 5.65 1.80 12.04
N TRP A 145 4.97 1.42 13.11
CA TRP A 145 4.29 0.14 13.19
C TRP A 145 3.09 0.01 12.24
N LEU A 146 2.36 1.10 12.01
CA LEU A 146 1.29 1.09 11.01
C LEU A 146 1.83 0.99 9.57
N LYS A 147 2.99 1.59 9.27
CA LYS A 147 3.68 1.39 8.00
C LYS A 147 4.13 -0.07 7.84
N GLU A 148 4.72 -0.67 8.87
CA GLU A 148 5.10 -2.09 8.87
C GLU A 148 3.87 -2.99 8.67
N ALA A 149 2.76 -2.73 9.36
CA ALA A 149 1.50 -3.45 9.17
C ALA A 149 0.99 -3.35 7.72
N ARG A 150 1.11 -2.17 7.10
CA ARG A 150 0.73 -1.93 5.70
C ARG A 150 1.55 -2.78 4.74
N GLU A 151 2.86 -2.86 4.93
CA GLU A 151 3.73 -3.68 4.06
C GLU A 151 3.28 -5.16 4.07
N TYR A 152 3.03 -5.73 5.23
CA TYR A 152 2.49 -7.10 5.32
C TYR A 152 1.06 -7.21 4.76
N ALA A 153 0.21 -6.21 5.00
CA ALA A 153 -1.16 -6.22 4.50
C ALA A 153 -1.25 -6.16 2.97
N MET A 154 -0.29 -5.52 2.31
CA MET A 154 -0.24 -5.47 0.84
C MET A 154 -0.08 -6.84 0.21
N ASP A 155 0.61 -7.76 0.88
CA ASP A 155 0.88 -9.11 0.39
C ASP A 155 -0.20 -10.13 0.78
N ALA A 156 -1.21 -9.72 1.54
CA ALA A 156 -2.29 -10.60 1.94
C ALA A 156 -3.24 -10.94 0.77
N ALA A 157 -3.74 -12.18 0.75
CA ALA A 157 -4.59 -12.71 -0.30
C ALA A 157 -5.90 -11.92 -0.49
N ASP A 158 -6.50 -11.49 0.61
CA ASP A 158 -7.82 -10.90 0.63
C ASP A 158 -7.97 -9.75 1.65
N SER A 159 -9.14 -9.18 1.69
CA SER A 159 -9.49 -8.10 2.61
C SER A 159 -9.35 -8.53 4.09
N LYS A 160 -9.73 -9.77 4.43
CA LYS A 160 -9.62 -10.30 5.79
C LYS A 160 -8.17 -10.39 6.24
N GLY A 161 -7.28 -10.90 5.39
CA GLY A 161 -5.84 -10.96 5.64
C GLY A 161 -5.23 -9.55 5.79
N LYS A 162 -5.68 -8.57 4.98
CA LYS A 162 -5.25 -7.18 5.13
C LYS A 162 -5.64 -6.61 6.49
N HIS A 163 -6.89 -6.82 6.92
CA HIS A 163 -7.36 -6.36 8.23
C HIS A 163 -6.62 -7.04 9.38
N PHE A 164 -6.34 -8.34 9.28
CA PHE A 164 -5.59 -9.09 10.29
C PHE A 164 -4.25 -8.43 10.64
N TRP A 165 -3.48 -7.98 9.65
CA TRP A 165 -2.19 -7.35 9.90
C TRP A 165 -2.32 -6.05 10.67
N PHE A 166 -3.23 -5.16 10.30
CA PHE A 166 -3.48 -3.93 11.05
C PHE A 166 -3.98 -4.21 12.48
N ASP A 167 -4.86 -5.21 12.66
CA ASP A 167 -5.37 -5.58 13.99
C ASP A 167 -4.28 -6.17 14.88
N LYS A 168 -3.36 -6.97 14.31
CA LYS A 168 -2.19 -7.48 15.01
C LYS A 168 -1.30 -6.35 15.51
N TYR A 169 -1.02 -5.36 14.67
CA TYR A 169 -0.20 -4.22 15.03
C TYR A 169 -0.89 -3.26 15.99
N ARG A 170 -2.21 -3.13 15.90
CA ARG A 170 -3.00 -2.42 16.91
C ARG A 170 -2.84 -3.08 18.29
N GLY A 171 -2.89 -4.40 18.37
CA GLY A 171 -2.62 -5.14 19.60
C GLY A 171 -1.22 -4.84 20.16
N ARG A 172 -0.19 -4.85 19.31
CA ARG A 172 1.19 -4.49 19.66
C ARG A 172 1.27 -3.05 20.22
N THR A 173 0.66 -2.10 19.53
CA THR A 173 0.61 -0.68 19.94
C THR A 173 -0.07 -0.52 21.29
N ASN A 174 -1.22 -1.17 21.49
CA ASN A 174 -1.96 -1.10 22.75
C ASN A 174 -1.14 -1.64 23.92
N ASN A 175 -0.51 -2.80 23.76
CA ASN A 175 0.33 -3.39 24.80
C ASN A 175 1.51 -2.47 25.17
N TRP A 176 2.14 -1.87 24.16
CA TRP A 176 3.26 -0.97 24.38
C TRP A 176 2.86 0.34 25.07
N LEU A 177 1.72 0.94 24.69
CA LEU A 177 1.20 2.15 25.33
C LEU A 177 0.77 1.85 26.79
N SER A 178 0.11 0.70 27.04
CA SER A 178 -0.24 0.28 28.40
C SER A 178 1.00 0.11 29.28
N ALA A 179 2.08 -0.47 28.76
CA ALA A 179 3.35 -0.60 29.47
C ALA A 179 4.02 0.76 29.77
N ARG A 180 3.69 1.82 29.03
CA ARG A 180 4.13 3.21 29.26
C ARG A 180 3.21 3.98 30.21
N GLY A 181 2.18 3.33 30.77
CA GLY A 181 1.29 3.91 31.78
C GLY A 181 -0.01 4.50 31.27
N TYR A 182 -0.33 4.35 29.97
CA TYR A 182 -1.61 4.78 29.43
C TYR A 182 -2.74 3.81 29.85
N ASP A 183 -3.80 4.35 30.45
CA ASP A 183 -5.05 3.64 30.67
C ASP A 183 -5.94 3.69 29.44
N LEU A 184 -5.75 2.72 28.54
CA LEU A 184 -6.41 2.69 27.24
C LEU A 184 -7.94 2.62 27.33
N GLN A 185 -8.50 2.04 28.42
CA GLN A 185 -9.94 2.03 28.62
C GLN A 185 -10.45 3.43 28.93
N LYS A 186 -9.81 4.13 29.84
CA LYS A 186 -10.13 5.51 30.20
C LYS A 186 -9.97 6.46 29.01
N GLU A 187 -8.87 6.31 28.21
CA GLU A 187 -8.65 7.12 27.01
C GLU A 187 -9.76 6.90 25.98
N ARG A 188 -10.19 5.65 25.76
CA ARG A 188 -11.31 5.32 24.87
C ARG A 188 -12.61 5.93 25.35
N ASP A 189 -12.93 5.82 26.64
CA ASP A 189 -14.16 6.37 27.22
C ASP A 189 -14.19 7.90 27.08
N ASN A 190 -13.06 8.56 27.30
CA ASN A 190 -12.92 9.99 27.12
C ASN A 190 -13.07 10.39 25.64
N TRP A 191 -12.49 9.62 24.74
CA TRP A 191 -12.62 9.82 23.30
C TRP A 191 -14.08 9.72 22.85
N MET A 192 -14.79 8.67 23.26
CA MET A 192 -16.21 8.52 22.93
C MET A 192 -17.06 9.70 23.42
N LYS A 193 -16.80 10.21 24.63
CA LYS A 193 -17.48 11.41 25.16
C LYS A 193 -17.19 12.68 24.33
N ARG A 194 -15.98 12.82 23.78
CA ARG A 194 -15.64 13.94 22.85
C ARG A 194 -16.44 13.84 21.57
N LEU A 195 -16.43 12.66 20.93
CA LEU A 195 -17.16 12.42 19.68
C LEU A 195 -18.69 12.63 19.84
N GLU A 196 -19.27 12.31 20.99
CA GLU A 196 -20.70 12.56 21.26
C GLU A 196 -21.03 14.05 21.37
N LYS A 197 -20.11 14.87 21.92
CA LYS A 197 -20.28 16.31 22.01
C LYS A 197 -20.18 17.02 20.64
N GLU A 198 -19.33 16.54 19.73
CA GLU A 198 -19.15 17.09 18.40
C GLU A 198 -20.35 16.83 17.46
N LYS A 199 -21.19 15.83 17.79
CA LYS A 199 -22.40 15.48 17.02
C LYS A 199 -23.64 16.33 17.40
N LYS A 200 -23.54 17.13 18.45
CA LYS A 200 -24.62 18.02 18.93
C LYS A 200 -24.40 19.45 18.47
#